data_231116ad650f06bc96066bcd99ad996e
#
_entry.id   231116ad650f06bc96066bcd99ad996e
#
_cell.length_a   1.000
_cell.length_b   1.000
_cell.length_c   1.000
_cell.angle_alpha   90.00
_cell.angle_beta   90.00
_cell.angle_gamma   90.00
#
_symmetry.space_group_name_H-M   'P 1'
#
loop_
_entity.id
_entity.type
_entity.pdbx_description
1 polymer ?
#
loop_
_entity_poly.entity_id
_entity_poly.type
_entity_poly.pdbx_seq_one_letter_code
_entity_poly.pdbx_strand_id
1 'polypeptide(L)'
;MNKINVLIMGAAGRDFHNFNVVYRNNPFYNVCCFTAAQIPNIEDRKYPPILSGKFYPKGIPIYPESELTSLIKKLSINQVVFSYSDVSFEYVMSKAALVNAAGADFILLNCTDTMLKSSKPVISVVASRTGAGKSQTSRKVVQILNNLGIKTVSIRHPMPYGDLSKQIVQRYAAISDLKKYNCTIEEMEEYEPHIANGKIIYAGIDYEKILRSAEKEADIIIWDGGNNDTSFFRADLTITVVDPHRAGHELNYFPGKTNVLLADIIIINKIDSANLQQINEVRTNVLKLN
;
A
#
# COMPACT_ATOMS: atom_id res chain seq x y z
N MET A 1 -5.71 21.95 -24.68
CA MET A 1 -6.42 20.68 -24.37
C MET A 1 -6.98 20.79 -22.96
N ASN A 2 -8.23 20.42 -22.76
CA ASN A 2 -8.82 20.35 -21.43
C ASN A 2 -8.14 19.20 -20.66
N LYS A 3 -7.77 19.45 -19.39
CA LYS A 3 -7.23 18.39 -18.53
C LYS A 3 -8.33 17.41 -18.13
N ILE A 4 -7.93 16.16 -17.90
CA ILE A 4 -8.81 15.12 -17.33
C ILE A 4 -8.89 15.35 -15.82
N ASN A 5 -10.08 15.63 -15.31
CA ASN A 5 -10.33 15.78 -13.87
C ASN A 5 -10.41 14.41 -13.22
N VAL A 6 -9.59 14.21 -12.19
CA VAL A 6 -9.44 12.95 -11.47
C VAL A 6 -9.80 13.12 -10.00
N LEU A 7 -10.54 12.16 -9.46
CA LEU A 7 -10.73 11.94 -8.03
C LEU A 7 -10.04 10.62 -7.67
N ILE A 8 -9.27 10.60 -6.57
CA ILE A 8 -8.62 9.39 -6.08
C ILE A 8 -9.32 8.93 -4.79
N MET A 9 -9.83 7.69 -4.78
CA MET A 9 -10.44 7.09 -3.60
C MET A 9 -9.36 6.49 -2.70
N GLY A 10 -9.27 7.00 -1.48
CA GLY A 10 -8.27 6.70 -0.47
C GLY A 10 -7.45 7.93 -0.10
N ALA A 11 -6.90 7.96 1.13
CA ALA A 11 -6.01 9.01 1.63
C ALA A 11 -5.06 8.49 2.72
N ALA A 12 -4.41 7.35 2.47
CA ALA A 12 -3.60 6.67 3.47
C ALA A 12 -2.24 6.14 2.97
N GLY A 13 -2.16 5.59 1.76
CA GLY A 13 -0.93 4.94 1.30
C GLY A 13 -0.89 4.76 -0.21
N ARG A 14 -1.61 3.76 -0.74
CA ARG A 14 -1.69 3.44 -2.17
C ARG A 14 -2.15 4.63 -3.01
N ASP A 15 -3.11 5.36 -2.53
CA ASP A 15 -3.68 6.55 -3.13
C ASP A 15 -2.63 7.68 -3.32
N PHE A 16 -1.88 8.01 -2.27
CA PHE A 16 -0.80 8.99 -2.34
C PHE A 16 0.35 8.50 -3.23
N HIS A 17 0.65 7.21 -3.19
CA HIS A 17 1.64 6.61 -4.08
C HIS A 17 1.20 6.71 -5.54
N ASN A 18 -0.03 6.33 -5.86
CA ASN A 18 -0.62 6.45 -7.19
C ASN A 18 -0.58 7.90 -7.69
N PHE A 19 -0.95 8.87 -6.83
CA PHE A 19 -0.82 10.27 -7.17
C PHE A 19 0.63 10.67 -7.48
N ASN A 20 1.56 10.30 -6.62
CA ASN A 20 2.98 10.68 -6.75
C ASN A 20 3.61 10.13 -8.02
N VAL A 21 3.27 8.91 -8.42
CA VAL A 21 3.88 8.23 -9.56
C VAL A 21 3.20 8.60 -10.89
N VAL A 22 1.86 8.66 -10.91
CA VAL A 22 1.09 8.80 -12.17
C VAL A 22 0.69 10.24 -12.44
N TYR A 23 0.28 11.00 -11.42
CA TYR A 23 -0.44 12.26 -11.62
C TYR A 23 0.37 13.51 -11.26
N ARG A 24 1.20 13.47 -10.21
CA ARG A 24 1.86 14.64 -9.62
C ARG A 24 2.55 15.56 -10.63
N ASN A 25 3.24 14.97 -11.61
CA ASN A 25 4.01 15.72 -12.61
C ASN A 25 3.42 15.62 -14.02
N ASN A 26 2.19 15.11 -14.16
CA ASN A 26 1.56 14.89 -15.44
C ASN A 26 0.63 16.06 -15.80
N PRO A 27 0.96 16.86 -16.86
CA PRO A 27 0.17 18.04 -17.22
C PRO A 27 -1.19 17.73 -17.82
N PHE A 28 -1.45 16.49 -18.23
CA PHE A 28 -2.71 16.09 -18.86
C PHE A 28 -3.83 15.85 -17.84
N TYR A 29 -3.48 15.69 -16.57
CA TYR A 29 -4.43 15.41 -15.51
C TYR A 29 -4.54 16.58 -14.53
N ASN A 30 -5.70 16.64 -13.88
CA ASN A 30 -5.99 17.54 -12.77
C ASN A 30 -6.62 16.71 -11.65
N VAL A 31 -5.85 16.35 -10.64
CA VAL A 31 -6.39 15.67 -9.45
C VAL A 31 -7.11 16.68 -8.60
N CYS A 32 -8.43 16.64 -8.61
CA CYS A 32 -9.30 17.59 -7.94
C CYS A 32 -9.35 17.34 -6.43
N CYS A 33 -9.38 16.09 -6.01
CA CYS A 33 -9.45 15.70 -4.61
C CYS A 33 -9.10 14.22 -4.39
N PHE A 34 -8.85 13.92 -3.10
CA PHE A 34 -8.92 12.56 -2.56
C PHE A 34 -10.24 12.40 -1.80
N THR A 35 -10.67 11.13 -1.60
CA THR A 35 -11.71 10.81 -0.63
C THR A 35 -11.17 9.81 0.39
N ALA A 36 -11.70 9.84 1.61
CA ALA A 36 -11.35 8.86 2.63
C ALA A 36 -12.61 8.32 3.32
N ALA A 37 -12.60 7.01 3.56
CA ALA A 37 -13.49 6.34 4.49
C ALA A 37 -12.75 6.15 5.82
N GLN A 38 -13.42 6.40 6.94
CA GLN A 38 -12.92 6.07 8.29
C GLN A 38 -11.68 6.83 8.80
N ILE A 39 -11.31 7.99 8.25
CA ILE A 39 -10.28 8.84 8.86
C ILE A 39 -10.96 9.85 9.79
N PRO A 40 -10.65 9.85 11.11
CA PRO A 40 -11.16 10.85 12.02
C PRO A 40 -10.69 12.26 11.64
N ASN A 41 -11.50 13.28 11.89
CA ASN A 41 -11.16 14.70 11.68
C ASN A 41 -10.67 14.99 10.25
N ILE A 42 -11.44 14.52 9.26
CA ILE A 42 -11.07 14.70 7.85
C ILE A 42 -11.34 16.10 7.34
N GLU A 43 -12.19 16.87 8.03
CA GLU A 43 -12.55 18.24 7.67
C GLU A 43 -11.29 19.11 7.55
N ASP A 44 -11.21 19.90 6.47
CA ASP A 44 -10.07 20.76 6.11
C ASP A 44 -8.73 20.05 5.86
N ARG A 45 -8.70 18.71 5.84
CA ARG A 45 -7.48 17.96 5.57
C ARG A 45 -7.09 18.05 4.10
N LYS A 46 -5.77 18.21 3.85
CA LYS A 46 -5.20 18.26 2.49
C LYS A 46 -3.98 17.39 2.37
N TYR A 47 -3.78 16.82 1.19
CA TYR A 47 -2.46 16.37 0.79
C TYR A 47 -1.58 17.61 0.64
N PRO A 48 -0.47 17.73 1.39
CA PRO A 48 0.17 19.04 1.61
C PRO A 48 0.90 19.57 0.36
N PRO A 49 1.01 20.89 0.18
CA PRO A 49 1.68 21.52 -0.97
C PRO A 49 3.11 21.02 -1.21
N ILE A 50 3.87 20.80 -0.14
CA ILE A 50 5.26 20.31 -0.21
C ILE A 50 5.39 18.93 -0.87
N LEU A 51 4.33 18.13 -0.87
CA LEU A 51 4.25 16.79 -1.48
C LEU A 51 3.53 16.81 -2.83
N SER A 52 2.65 17.79 -3.06
CA SER A 52 1.76 17.83 -4.22
C SER A 52 2.45 18.23 -5.53
N GLY A 53 3.62 18.89 -5.45
CA GLY A 53 4.38 19.31 -6.63
C GLY A 53 3.85 20.59 -7.29
N LYS A 54 4.52 21.01 -8.36
CA LYS A 54 4.34 22.34 -8.99
C LYS A 54 2.95 22.59 -9.57
N PHE A 55 2.21 21.55 -9.93
CA PHE A 55 0.85 21.69 -10.50
C PHE A 55 -0.23 21.86 -9.42
N TYR A 56 0.10 21.60 -8.15
CA TYR A 56 -0.85 21.65 -7.03
C TYR A 56 -0.29 22.52 -5.88
N PRO A 57 0.00 23.82 -6.12
CA PRO A 57 0.70 24.68 -5.15
C PRO A 57 -0.09 24.96 -3.87
N LYS A 58 -1.40 24.67 -3.85
CA LYS A 58 -2.28 24.81 -2.69
C LYS A 58 -2.54 23.49 -1.96
N GLY A 59 -1.89 22.38 -2.40
CA GLY A 59 -2.22 21.02 -1.99
C GLY A 59 -3.51 20.53 -2.64
N ILE A 60 -3.92 19.30 -2.25
CA ILE A 60 -5.12 18.66 -2.79
C ILE A 60 -6.06 18.34 -1.63
N PRO A 61 -7.33 18.78 -1.67
CA PRO A 61 -8.29 18.55 -0.59
C PRO A 61 -8.64 17.06 -0.46
N ILE A 62 -8.96 16.64 0.77
CA ILE A 62 -9.44 15.30 1.10
C ILE A 62 -10.85 15.44 1.65
N TYR A 63 -11.82 14.74 1.06
CA TYR A 63 -13.23 14.79 1.45
C TYR A 63 -13.70 13.46 2.02
N PRO A 64 -14.79 13.42 2.78
CA PRO A 64 -15.45 12.18 3.15
C PRO A 64 -15.90 11.40 1.92
N GLU A 65 -15.73 10.06 1.94
CA GLU A 65 -16.17 9.22 0.82
C GLU A 65 -17.69 9.26 0.60
N SER A 66 -18.46 9.57 1.63
CA SER A 66 -19.92 9.76 1.53
C SER A 66 -20.33 10.84 0.50
N GLU A 67 -19.42 11.76 0.19
CA GLU A 67 -19.64 12.83 -0.80
C GLU A 67 -19.26 12.41 -2.23
N LEU A 68 -18.82 11.17 -2.49
CA LEU A 68 -18.26 10.72 -3.77
C LEU A 68 -19.13 11.12 -4.98
N THR A 69 -20.41 10.79 -4.97
CA THR A 69 -21.31 11.08 -6.11
C THR A 69 -21.59 12.57 -6.30
N SER A 70 -21.65 13.34 -5.22
CA SER A 70 -21.81 14.80 -5.26
C SER A 70 -20.55 15.49 -5.79
N LEU A 71 -19.35 15.02 -5.37
CA LEU A 71 -18.06 15.52 -5.83
C LEU A 71 -17.84 15.24 -7.32
N ILE A 72 -18.23 14.05 -7.83
CA ILE A 72 -18.16 13.74 -9.26
C ILE A 72 -18.89 14.80 -10.09
N LYS A 73 -20.10 15.15 -9.70
CA LYS A 73 -20.90 16.16 -10.40
C LYS A 73 -20.36 17.58 -10.20
N LYS A 74 -20.10 17.96 -8.94
CA LYS A 74 -19.68 19.32 -8.57
C LYS A 74 -18.33 19.72 -9.18
N LEU A 75 -17.38 18.78 -9.25
CA LEU A 75 -16.03 19.01 -9.77
C LEU A 75 -15.86 18.55 -11.22
N SER A 76 -16.92 18.12 -11.87
CA SER A 76 -16.89 17.59 -13.26
C SER A 76 -15.81 16.53 -13.42
N ILE A 77 -15.78 15.53 -12.51
CA ILE A 77 -14.79 14.46 -12.50
C ILE A 77 -15.02 13.56 -13.72
N ASN A 78 -13.94 13.32 -14.47
CA ASN A 78 -13.94 12.40 -15.61
C ASN A 78 -13.56 10.98 -15.18
N GLN A 79 -12.61 10.85 -14.23
CA GLN A 79 -12.06 9.57 -13.80
C GLN A 79 -11.99 9.49 -12.27
N VAL A 80 -12.45 8.36 -11.74
CA VAL A 80 -12.30 8.01 -10.32
C VAL A 80 -11.34 6.84 -10.22
N VAL A 81 -10.22 7.04 -9.54
CA VAL A 81 -9.19 6.03 -9.33
C VAL A 81 -9.43 5.35 -7.99
N PHE A 82 -9.68 4.06 -8.02
CA PHE A 82 -9.86 3.27 -6.82
C PHE A 82 -8.50 2.83 -6.26
N SER A 83 -8.23 3.15 -4.99
CA SER A 83 -6.93 2.89 -4.36
C SER A 83 -7.05 2.21 -2.98
N TYR A 84 -8.20 1.70 -2.61
CA TYR A 84 -8.34 0.88 -1.40
C TYR A 84 -7.76 -0.51 -1.61
N SER A 85 -7.33 -1.11 -0.53
CA SER A 85 -6.83 -2.48 -0.45
C SER A 85 -7.60 -3.28 0.59
N ASP A 86 -7.46 -4.59 0.54
CA ASP A 86 -8.04 -5.57 1.48
C ASP A 86 -9.58 -5.57 1.51
N VAL A 87 -10.18 -5.36 0.36
CA VAL A 87 -11.64 -5.30 0.16
C VAL A 87 -12.12 -6.42 -0.77
N SER A 88 -13.40 -6.82 -0.67
CA SER A 88 -13.98 -7.82 -1.57
C SER A 88 -14.16 -7.26 -2.98
N PHE A 89 -14.13 -8.12 -4.01
CA PHE A 89 -14.47 -7.71 -5.38
C PHE A 89 -15.90 -7.18 -5.51
N GLU A 90 -16.83 -7.68 -4.69
CA GLU A 90 -18.19 -7.15 -4.62
C GLU A 90 -18.19 -5.67 -4.23
N TYR A 91 -17.39 -5.30 -3.20
CA TYR A 91 -17.24 -3.91 -2.80
C TYR A 91 -16.65 -3.06 -3.92
N VAL A 92 -15.60 -3.53 -4.60
CA VAL A 92 -14.96 -2.83 -5.72
C VAL A 92 -15.99 -2.58 -6.83
N MET A 93 -16.76 -3.61 -7.23
CA MET A 93 -17.77 -3.49 -8.30
C MET A 93 -18.96 -2.64 -7.90
N SER A 94 -19.35 -2.65 -6.62
CA SER A 94 -20.38 -1.75 -6.09
C SER A 94 -19.94 -0.27 -6.22
N LYS A 95 -18.67 0.03 -5.91
CA LYS A 95 -18.13 1.39 -6.11
C LYS A 95 -18.05 1.76 -7.58
N ALA A 96 -17.64 0.82 -8.44
CA ALA A 96 -17.63 1.04 -9.90
C ALA A 96 -19.01 1.39 -10.44
N ALA A 97 -20.06 0.68 -10.00
CA ALA A 97 -21.44 0.97 -10.40
C ALA A 97 -21.89 2.37 -9.96
N LEU A 98 -21.57 2.78 -8.72
CA LEU A 98 -21.88 4.13 -8.22
C LEU A 98 -21.18 5.23 -9.03
N VAL A 99 -19.89 5.04 -9.35
CA VAL A 99 -19.08 5.99 -10.12
C VAL A 99 -19.62 6.13 -11.53
N ASN A 100 -19.90 5.01 -12.22
CA ASN A 100 -20.46 5.02 -13.58
C ASN A 100 -21.85 5.66 -13.60
N ALA A 101 -22.72 5.35 -12.65
CA ALA A 101 -24.04 5.98 -12.55
C ALA A 101 -23.94 7.49 -12.26
N ALA A 102 -22.87 7.96 -11.64
CA ALA A 102 -22.62 9.39 -11.41
C ALA A 102 -22.00 10.11 -12.63
N GLY A 103 -21.58 9.37 -13.68
CA GLY A 103 -21.09 9.90 -14.95
C GLY A 103 -19.58 10.02 -15.08
N ALA A 104 -18.81 9.22 -14.33
CA ALA A 104 -17.34 9.16 -14.42
C ALA A 104 -16.85 7.74 -14.74
N ASP A 105 -15.63 7.62 -15.29
CA ASP A 105 -14.96 6.35 -15.46
C ASP A 105 -14.40 5.84 -14.14
N PHE A 106 -14.50 4.52 -13.89
CA PHE A 106 -13.89 3.88 -12.75
C PHE A 106 -12.58 3.19 -13.15
N ILE A 107 -11.47 3.52 -12.49
CA ILE A 107 -10.13 3.11 -12.88
C ILE A 107 -9.49 2.27 -11.77
N LEU A 108 -9.03 1.08 -12.15
CA LEU A 108 -8.02 0.32 -11.41
C LEU A 108 -6.69 0.49 -12.14
N LEU A 109 -5.73 1.16 -11.50
CA LEU A 109 -4.41 1.35 -12.10
C LEU A 109 -3.67 0.02 -12.19
N ASN A 110 -2.90 -0.15 -13.28
CA ASN A 110 -1.97 -1.26 -13.40
C ASN A 110 -0.92 -1.16 -12.27
N CYS A 111 -0.85 -2.18 -11.44
CA CYS A 111 0.06 -2.19 -10.29
C CYS A 111 1.53 -2.16 -10.71
N THR A 112 1.91 -2.82 -11.82
CA THR A 112 3.31 -2.88 -12.28
C THR A 112 3.78 -1.52 -12.81
N ASP A 113 2.92 -0.71 -13.40
CA ASP A 113 3.25 0.63 -13.89
C ASP A 113 3.39 1.65 -12.76
N THR A 114 2.84 1.34 -11.59
CA THR A 114 2.98 2.17 -10.38
C THR A 114 4.16 1.74 -9.50
N MET A 115 4.85 0.64 -9.82
CA MET A 115 5.99 0.16 -9.06
C MET A 115 7.27 0.96 -9.39
N LEU A 116 7.91 1.49 -8.37
CA LEU A 116 9.21 2.16 -8.48
C LEU A 116 10.33 1.15 -8.68
N LYS A 117 11.27 1.47 -9.56
CA LYS A 117 12.45 0.65 -9.81
C LYS A 117 13.56 0.97 -8.81
N SER A 118 14.07 -0.05 -8.14
CA SER A 118 15.22 0.03 -7.24
C SER A 118 16.53 -0.24 -7.97
N SER A 119 17.61 0.33 -7.46
CA SER A 119 19.00 -0.02 -7.82
C SER A 119 19.54 -1.21 -7.02
N LYS A 120 18.83 -1.62 -5.97
CA LYS A 120 19.13 -2.78 -5.13
C LYS A 120 18.06 -3.85 -5.33
N PRO A 121 18.38 -5.14 -5.16
CA PRO A 121 17.37 -6.19 -5.17
C PRO A 121 16.25 -5.93 -4.16
N VAL A 122 15.02 -6.23 -4.55
CA VAL A 122 13.83 -6.07 -3.71
C VAL A 122 13.15 -7.41 -3.52
N ILE A 123 12.91 -7.78 -2.27
CA ILE A 123 12.01 -8.88 -1.91
C ILE A 123 10.72 -8.28 -1.38
N SER A 124 9.61 -8.62 -2.03
CA SER A 124 8.27 -8.21 -1.59
C SER A 124 7.61 -9.33 -0.81
N VAL A 125 7.15 -9.04 0.40
CA VAL A 125 6.30 -9.93 1.18
C VAL A 125 4.91 -9.32 1.24
N VAL A 126 3.97 -9.97 0.59
CA VAL A 126 2.56 -9.56 0.49
C VAL A 126 1.64 -10.69 0.94
N ALA A 127 0.34 -10.49 0.95
CA ALA A 127 -0.61 -11.52 1.38
C ALA A 127 -1.90 -11.50 0.57
N SER A 128 -2.69 -12.55 0.67
CA SER A 128 -4.06 -12.58 0.15
C SER A 128 -5.03 -11.78 1.01
N ARG A 129 -4.74 -11.59 2.31
CA ARG A 129 -5.54 -10.87 3.30
C ARG A 129 -4.72 -10.34 4.46
N THR A 130 -5.16 -9.25 5.07
CA THR A 130 -4.64 -8.79 6.37
C THR A 130 -4.81 -9.90 7.40
N GLY A 131 -3.78 -10.12 8.21
CA GLY A 131 -3.77 -11.17 9.23
C GLY A 131 -3.39 -12.57 8.72
N ALA A 132 -3.01 -12.75 7.44
CA ALA A 132 -2.51 -14.04 6.93
C ALA A 132 -1.14 -14.44 7.48
N GLY A 133 -0.39 -13.51 8.10
CA GLY A 133 0.93 -13.78 8.68
C GLY A 133 2.08 -13.12 7.92
N LYS A 134 1.80 -12.12 7.10
CA LYS A 134 2.78 -11.37 6.30
C LYS A 134 3.95 -10.84 7.14
N SER A 135 3.67 -10.13 8.24
CA SER A 135 4.72 -9.52 9.09
C SER A 135 5.64 -10.54 9.74
N GLN A 136 5.11 -11.72 10.11
CA GLN A 136 5.94 -12.83 10.63
C GLN A 136 6.84 -13.40 9.54
N THR A 137 6.31 -13.61 8.33
CA THR A 137 7.05 -14.08 7.16
C THR A 137 8.15 -13.09 6.79
N SER A 138 7.83 -11.81 6.73
CA SER A 138 8.79 -10.74 6.44
C SER A 138 9.96 -10.74 7.45
N ARG A 139 9.66 -10.79 8.75
CA ARG A 139 10.69 -10.88 9.79
C ARG A 139 11.56 -12.15 9.65
N LYS A 140 10.95 -13.28 9.24
CA LYS A 140 11.71 -14.52 9.00
C LYS A 140 12.65 -14.40 7.81
N VAL A 141 12.20 -13.79 6.71
CA VAL A 141 13.04 -13.48 5.54
C VAL A 141 14.22 -12.60 5.94
N VAL A 142 13.94 -11.50 6.66
CA VAL A 142 14.98 -10.60 7.20
C VAL A 142 15.99 -11.36 8.06
N GLN A 143 15.53 -12.24 8.96
CA GLN A 143 16.40 -13.06 9.80
C GLN A 143 17.31 -13.97 8.97
N ILE A 144 16.77 -14.66 7.96
CA ILE A 144 17.54 -15.56 7.10
C ILE A 144 18.65 -14.79 6.37
N LEU A 145 18.30 -13.66 5.74
CA LEU A 145 19.26 -12.83 5.01
C LEU A 145 20.38 -12.29 5.93
N ASN A 146 20.02 -11.87 7.13
CA ASN A 146 21.01 -11.40 8.09
C ASN A 146 21.96 -12.50 8.57
N ASN A 147 21.47 -13.73 8.75
CA ASN A 147 22.32 -14.87 9.09
C ASN A 147 23.33 -15.20 7.97
N LEU A 148 23.01 -14.80 6.73
CA LEU A 148 23.91 -14.87 5.58
C LEU A 148 24.85 -13.65 5.47
N GLY A 149 24.80 -12.71 6.42
CA GLY A 149 25.63 -11.50 6.40
C GLY A 149 25.12 -10.38 5.47
N ILE A 150 23.90 -10.51 4.92
CA ILE A 150 23.29 -9.55 4.00
C ILE A 150 22.59 -8.45 4.79
N LYS A 151 22.92 -7.19 4.51
CA LYS A 151 22.29 -6.02 5.12
C LYS A 151 20.92 -5.77 4.51
N THR A 152 19.88 -5.83 5.34
CA THR A 152 18.50 -5.60 4.89
C THR A 152 17.94 -4.31 5.48
N VAL A 153 17.10 -3.65 4.70
CA VAL A 153 16.25 -2.53 5.15
C VAL A 153 14.82 -2.85 4.79
N SER A 154 13.92 -2.74 5.76
CA SER A 154 12.49 -2.94 5.55
C SER A 154 11.79 -1.60 5.27
N ILE A 155 10.80 -1.59 4.38
CA ILE A 155 9.97 -0.42 4.07
C ILE A 155 8.51 -0.76 4.30
N ARG A 156 7.80 0.11 5.04
CA ARG A 156 6.38 -0.04 5.39
C ARG A 156 5.58 1.22 5.12
N HIS A 157 4.26 1.07 5.19
CA HIS A 157 3.34 2.21 5.24
C HIS A 157 3.39 2.86 6.62
N PRO A 158 3.32 4.20 6.72
CA PRO A 158 3.01 4.90 7.96
C PRO A 158 1.51 4.83 8.23
N MET A 159 1.11 5.14 9.45
CA MET A 159 -0.27 5.50 9.75
C MET A 159 -0.47 6.99 9.45
N PRO A 160 -1.32 7.36 8.47
CA PRO A 160 -1.40 8.74 7.98
C PRO A 160 -2.32 9.64 8.83
N TYR A 161 -2.31 9.44 10.15
CA TYR A 161 -3.19 10.21 11.06
C TYR A 161 -2.63 11.57 11.45
N GLY A 162 -1.32 11.77 11.33
CA GLY A 162 -0.62 13.00 11.70
C GLY A 162 -0.45 14.01 10.58
N ASP A 163 0.48 14.93 10.78
CA ASP A 163 0.91 15.90 9.78
C ASP A 163 1.77 15.23 8.71
N LEU A 164 1.17 15.01 7.53
CA LEU A 164 1.81 14.35 6.39
C LEU A 164 3.12 15.03 5.95
N SER A 165 3.25 16.35 6.19
CA SER A 165 4.47 17.10 5.84
C SER A 165 5.68 16.68 6.67
N LYS A 166 5.45 16.11 7.85
CA LYS A 166 6.48 15.59 8.76
C LYS A 166 6.76 14.10 8.55
N GLN A 167 5.92 13.43 7.76
CA GLN A 167 6.01 11.99 7.47
C GLN A 167 6.56 11.69 6.07
N ILE A 168 7.35 12.59 5.48
CA ILE A 168 7.86 12.43 4.11
C ILE A 168 8.76 11.19 4.02
N VAL A 169 9.79 11.12 4.88
CA VAL A 169 10.71 10.00 5.04
C VAL A 169 11.05 9.88 6.52
N GLN A 170 10.77 8.75 7.11
CA GLN A 170 11.09 8.45 8.50
C GLN A 170 11.95 7.19 8.54
N ARG A 171 13.10 7.27 9.23
CA ARG A 171 14.06 6.17 9.41
C ARG A 171 14.10 5.78 10.87
N TYR A 172 13.88 4.52 11.14
CA TYR A 172 13.86 3.94 12.47
C TYR A 172 14.99 2.91 12.61
N ALA A 173 15.95 3.18 13.48
CA ALA A 173 17.09 2.32 13.78
C ALA A 173 17.30 2.13 15.28
N ALA A 174 16.67 2.97 16.11
CA ALA A 174 16.70 2.92 17.56
C ALA A 174 15.30 3.16 18.14
N ILE A 175 15.04 2.64 19.33
CA ILE A 175 13.74 2.86 20.03
C ILE A 175 13.45 4.35 20.26
N SER A 176 14.48 5.18 20.39
CA SER A 176 14.30 6.63 20.46
C SER A 176 13.67 7.26 19.23
N ASP A 177 13.81 6.64 18.06
CA ASP A 177 13.23 7.13 16.82
C ASP A 177 11.69 7.04 16.85
N LEU A 178 11.11 6.07 17.55
CA LEU A 178 9.67 5.94 17.72
C LEU A 178 9.08 7.18 18.41
N LYS A 179 9.77 7.67 19.45
CA LYS A 179 9.37 8.91 20.15
C LYS A 179 9.63 10.15 19.29
N LYS A 180 10.77 10.20 18.60
CA LYS A 180 11.16 11.31 17.71
C LYS A 180 10.11 11.60 16.64
N TYR A 181 9.52 10.56 16.06
CA TYR A 181 8.51 10.67 15.00
C TYR A 181 7.07 10.61 15.51
N ASN A 182 6.85 10.58 16.84
CA ASN A 182 5.52 10.51 17.46
C ASN A 182 4.69 9.34 16.91
N CYS A 183 5.29 8.15 16.86
CA CYS A 183 4.60 6.95 16.36
C CYS A 183 3.34 6.65 17.15
N THR A 184 2.30 6.19 16.46
CA THR A 184 1.10 5.63 17.09
C THR A 184 1.44 4.27 17.73
N ILE A 185 0.53 3.75 18.56
CA ILE A 185 0.70 2.43 19.18
C ILE A 185 0.83 1.34 18.09
N GLU A 186 -0.01 1.42 17.07
CA GLU A 186 -0.02 0.49 15.94
C GLU A 186 1.30 0.55 15.15
N GLU A 187 1.86 1.73 14.95
CA GLU A 187 3.17 1.90 14.31
C GLU A 187 4.28 1.31 15.19
N MET A 188 4.23 1.52 16.51
CA MET A 188 5.21 0.97 17.44
C MET A 188 5.18 -0.57 17.44
N GLU A 189 3.99 -1.19 17.48
CA GLU A 189 3.82 -2.65 17.40
C GLU A 189 4.45 -3.25 16.14
N GLU A 190 4.44 -2.52 15.04
CA GLU A 190 4.98 -2.97 13.77
C GLU A 190 6.49 -2.68 13.61
N TYR A 191 6.99 -1.56 14.17
CA TYR A 191 8.38 -1.13 13.96
C TYR A 191 9.32 -1.64 15.06
N GLU A 192 8.88 -1.71 16.30
CA GLU A 192 9.69 -2.12 17.44
C GLU A 192 10.33 -3.51 17.26
N PRO A 193 9.63 -4.55 16.74
CA PRO A 193 10.25 -5.85 16.51
C PRO A 193 11.43 -5.82 15.52
N HIS A 194 11.43 -4.92 14.54
CA HIS A 194 12.58 -4.74 13.65
C HIS A 194 13.74 -4.08 14.38
N ILE A 195 13.46 -2.99 15.10
CA ILE A 195 14.46 -2.19 15.82
C ILE A 195 15.11 -3.01 16.93
N ALA A 196 14.32 -3.76 17.72
CA ALA A 196 14.82 -4.63 18.80
C ALA A 196 15.78 -5.71 18.29
N ASN A 197 15.64 -6.13 17.02
CA ASN A 197 16.55 -7.06 16.36
C ASN A 197 17.69 -6.34 15.61
N GLY A 198 17.94 -5.06 15.87
CA GLY A 198 19.01 -4.28 15.26
C GLY A 198 18.82 -4.02 13.77
N LYS A 199 17.53 -3.98 13.30
CA LYS A 199 17.19 -3.78 11.89
C LYS A 199 16.66 -2.38 11.66
N ILE A 200 16.90 -1.89 10.45
CA ILE A 200 16.44 -0.58 10.01
C ILE A 200 15.10 -0.76 9.28
N ILE A 201 14.17 0.10 9.64
CA ILE A 201 12.89 0.21 8.94
C ILE A 201 12.66 1.65 8.50
N TYR A 202 12.11 1.81 7.30
CA TYR A 202 11.64 3.09 6.78
C TYR A 202 10.13 3.08 6.65
N ALA A 203 9.53 4.23 6.94
CA ALA A 203 8.15 4.52 6.65
C ALA A 203 8.00 5.96 6.15
N GLY A 204 6.89 6.30 5.53
CA GLY A 204 6.58 7.65 5.09
C GLY A 204 5.70 7.70 3.84
N ILE A 205 5.48 8.92 3.34
CA ILE A 205 4.52 9.20 2.28
C ILE A 205 5.16 9.25 0.88
N ASP A 206 6.44 9.65 0.78
CA ASP A 206 7.14 9.75 -0.50
C ASP A 206 8.05 8.52 -0.70
N TYR A 207 7.47 7.48 -1.30
CA TYR A 207 8.15 6.19 -1.48
C TYR A 207 9.36 6.25 -2.41
N GLU A 208 9.42 7.21 -3.32
CA GLU A 208 10.63 7.43 -4.11
C GLU A 208 11.79 7.89 -3.23
N LYS A 209 11.57 8.90 -2.38
CA LYS A 209 12.60 9.39 -1.46
C LYS A 209 12.99 8.34 -0.43
N ILE A 210 12.02 7.57 0.06
CA ILE A 210 12.28 6.44 0.97
C ILE A 210 13.18 5.42 0.28
N LEU A 211 12.85 5.02 -0.94
CA LEU A 211 13.61 4.05 -1.71
C LEU A 211 15.06 4.52 -1.91
N ARG A 212 15.27 5.77 -2.38
CA ARG A 212 16.61 6.35 -2.58
C ARG A 212 17.41 6.46 -1.28
N SER A 213 16.76 6.59 -0.13
CA SER A 213 17.42 6.57 1.18
C SER A 213 17.81 5.17 1.60
N ALA A 214 16.91 4.19 1.46
CA ALA A 214 17.14 2.80 1.79
C ALA A 214 18.27 2.16 0.94
N GLU A 215 18.33 2.49 -0.35
CA GLU A 215 19.38 2.01 -1.28
C GLU A 215 20.80 2.32 -0.84
N LYS A 216 21.01 3.37 -0.04
CA LYS A 216 22.33 3.81 0.42
C LYS A 216 22.89 2.93 1.54
N GLU A 217 22.04 2.18 2.24
CA GLU A 217 22.45 1.41 3.43
C GLU A 217 22.02 -0.07 3.39
N ALA A 218 21.29 -0.49 2.34
CA ALA A 218 20.86 -1.88 2.16
C ALA A 218 21.64 -2.58 1.03
N ASP A 219 21.85 -3.89 1.20
CA ASP A 219 22.20 -4.78 0.11
C ASP A 219 20.92 -5.32 -0.55
N ILE A 220 19.88 -5.59 0.26
CA ILE A 220 18.54 -6.01 -0.19
C ILE A 220 17.49 -5.19 0.54
N ILE A 221 16.49 -4.72 -0.19
CA ILE A 221 15.33 -4.01 0.34
C ILE A 221 14.17 -5.00 0.52
N ILE A 222 13.50 -4.95 1.66
CA ILE A 222 12.31 -5.73 1.95
C ILE A 222 11.09 -4.82 1.91
N TRP A 223 10.19 -5.07 0.97
CA TRP A 223 8.86 -4.50 1.03
C TRP A 223 8.00 -5.32 1.99
N ASP A 224 7.69 -4.73 3.13
CA ASP A 224 6.76 -5.27 4.13
C ASP A 224 5.57 -4.33 4.26
N GLY A 225 4.90 -4.08 3.12
CA GLY A 225 3.80 -3.12 3.04
C GLY A 225 2.67 -3.44 4.00
N GLY A 226 2.07 -2.38 4.59
CA GLY A 226 0.87 -2.50 5.40
C GLY A 226 -0.37 -2.89 4.57
N ASN A 227 -1.51 -3.02 5.22
CA ASN A 227 -2.87 -3.10 4.64
C ASN A 227 -3.03 -3.99 3.39
N ASN A 228 -2.22 -5.03 3.25
CA ASN A 228 -2.31 -5.99 2.13
C ASN A 228 -2.30 -5.36 0.72
N ASP A 229 -1.51 -4.32 0.52
CA ASP A 229 -1.29 -3.76 -0.82
C ASP A 229 -0.41 -4.66 -1.68
N THR A 230 -0.48 -4.46 -3.01
CA THR A 230 0.60 -4.88 -3.91
C THR A 230 1.88 -4.09 -3.59
N SER A 231 3.05 -4.61 -3.96
CA SER A 231 4.31 -3.89 -3.78
C SER A 231 4.27 -2.51 -4.46
N PHE A 232 4.90 -1.50 -3.82
CA PHE A 232 5.16 -0.19 -4.45
C PHE A 232 6.50 -0.16 -5.18
N PHE A 233 7.27 -1.23 -5.04
CA PHE A 233 8.56 -1.40 -5.71
C PHE A 233 8.51 -2.62 -6.61
N ARG A 234 9.18 -2.54 -7.76
CA ARG A 234 9.38 -3.70 -8.62
C ARG A 234 10.24 -4.70 -7.88
N ALA A 235 9.65 -5.82 -7.49
CA ALA A 235 10.33 -6.87 -6.77
C ALA A 235 11.09 -7.80 -7.72
N ASP A 236 12.24 -8.29 -7.26
CA ASP A 236 12.99 -9.39 -7.89
C ASP A 236 12.50 -10.75 -7.38
N LEU A 237 11.84 -10.75 -6.21
CA LEU A 237 11.18 -11.92 -5.63
C LEU A 237 9.92 -11.47 -4.88
N THR A 238 8.79 -12.03 -5.25
CA THR A 238 7.49 -11.78 -4.58
C THR A 238 7.04 -13.01 -3.82
N ILE A 239 6.91 -12.89 -2.50
CA ILE A 239 6.41 -13.93 -1.59
C ILE A 239 4.99 -13.54 -1.18
N THR A 240 4.01 -14.38 -1.52
CA THR A 240 2.60 -14.16 -1.14
C THR A 240 2.17 -15.15 -0.07
N VAL A 241 1.65 -14.64 1.04
CA VAL A 241 1.16 -15.45 2.16
C VAL A 241 -0.35 -15.62 2.06
N VAL A 242 -0.82 -16.87 2.12
CA VAL A 242 -2.24 -17.23 2.13
C VAL A 242 -2.62 -17.91 3.45
N ASP A 243 -3.89 -17.80 3.84
CA ASP A 243 -4.41 -18.25 5.15
C ASP A 243 -5.54 -19.28 4.96
N PRO A 244 -5.33 -20.56 5.32
CA PRO A 244 -6.34 -21.59 5.16
C PRO A 244 -7.59 -21.40 6.05
N HIS A 245 -7.50 -20.64 7.15
CA HIS A 245 -8.69 -20.26 7.94
C HIS A 245 -9.65 -19.34 7.17
N ARG A 246 -9.19 -18.79 6.03
CA ARG A 246 -9.95 -17.90 5.17
C ARG A 246 -9.91 -18.36 3.72
N ALA A 247 -10.04 -19.69 3.52
CA ALA A 247 -10.08 -20.28 2.19
C ALA A 247 -11.13 -19.56 1.31
N GLY A 248 -10.77 -19.29 0.05
CA GLY A 248 -11.55 -18.50 -0.88
C GLY A 248 -11.27 -16.99 -0.87
N HIS A 249 -10.63 -16.42 0.18
CA HIS A 249 -10.27 -15.01 0.19
C HIS A 249 -9.18 -14.68 -0.84
N GLU A 250 -8.28 -15.63 -1.15
CA GLU A 250 -7.28 -15.52 -2.21
C GLU A 250 -7.89 -15.38 -3.60
N LEU A 251 -9.19 -15.74 -3.76
CA LEU A 251 -9.93 -15.61 -5.00
C LEU A 251 -10.79 -14.34 -5.07
N ASN A 252 -11.28 -13.85 -3.91
CA ASN A 252 -12.40 -12.92 -3.83
C ASN A 252 -12.03 -11.54 -3.27
N TYR A 253 -10.75 -11.29 -2.95
CA TYR A 253 -10.31 -10.04 -2.38
C TYR A 253 -9.30 -9.29 -3.25
N PHE A 254 -9.44 -7.97 -3.28
CA PHE A 254 -8.55 -7.04 -3.97
C PHE A 254 -7.64 -6.32 -2.95
N PRO A 255 -6.34 -6.20 -3.23
CA PRO A 255 -5.57 -6.79 -4.32
C PRO A 255 -5.02 -8.19 -4.01
N GLY A 256 -5.55 -8.89 -3.00
CA GLY A 256 -5.06 -10.21 -2.56
C GLY A 256 -4.92 -11.21 -3.70
N LYS A 257 -5.93 -11.31 -4.59
CA LYS A 257 -5.85 -12.15 -5.78
C LYS A 257 -4.73 -11.71 -6.73
N THR A 258 -4.54 -10.41 -6.92
CA THR A 258 -3.44 -9.85 -7.73
C THR A 258 -2.09 -10.26 -7.13
N ASN A 259 -1.94 -10.23 -5.80
CA ASN A 259 -0.74 -10.67 -5.12
C ASN A 259 -0.44 -12.16 -5.37
N VAL A 260 -1.48 -13.01 -5.37
CA VAL A 260 -1.32 -14.44 -5.70
C VAL A 260 -0.88 -14.64 -7.16
N LEU A 261 -1.49 -13.91 -8.09
CA LEU A 261 -1.14 -13.98 -9.52
C LEU A 261 0.28 -13.49 -9.84
N LEU A 262 0.83 -12.58 -9.04
CA LEU A 262 2.18 -12.02 -9.20
C LEU A 262 3.24 -12.73 -8.35
N ALA A 263 2.87 -13.76 -7.60
CA ALA A 263 3.77 -14.44 -6.68
C ALA A 263 4.79 -15.33 -7.41
N ASP A 264 6.06 -15.24 -7.00
CA ASP A 264 7.09 -16.23 -7.34
C ASP A 264 7.06 -17.39 -6.33
N ILE A 265 6.69 -17.10 -5.07
CA ILE A 265 6.55 -18.08 -3.99
C ILE A 265 5.22 -17.83 -3.27
N ILE A 266 4.46 -18.89 -3.04
CA ILE A 266 3.25 -18.85 -2.22
C ILE A 266 3.48 -19.66 -0.93
N ILE A 267 3.24 -19.05 0.22
CA ILE A 267 3.32 -19.66 1.53
C ILE A 267 1.91 -19.87 2.07
N ILE A 268 1.51 -21.13 2.24
CA ILE A 268 0.30 -21.47 3.00
C ILE A 268 0.68 -21.47 4.49
N ASN A 269 0.27 -20.44 5.20
CA ASN A 269 0.60 -20.25 6.60
C ASN A 269 -0.44 -20.89 7.53
N LYS A 270 -0.18 -20.95 8.85
CA LYS A 270 -1.10 -21.45 9.90
C LYS A 270 -1.62 -22.88 9.66
N ILE A 271 -0.83 -23.72 9.00
CA ILE A 271 -1.21 -25.10 8.70
C ILE A 271 -1.32 -25.98 9.95
N ASP A 272 -0.67 -25.58 11.05
CA ASP A 272 -0.69 -26.24 12.35
C ASP A 272 -2.03 -26.09 13.10
N SER A 273 -2.79 -25.04 12.77
CA SER A 273 -4.09 -24.73 13.39
C SER A 273 -5.29 -24.91 12.45
N ALA A 274 -5.04 -25.11 11.15
CA ALA A 274 -6.07 -25.34 10.14
C ALA A 274 -6.34 -26.84 9.94
N ASN A 275 -7.56 -27.20 9.52
CA ASN A 275 -7.86 -28.58 9.14
C ASN A 275 -7.42 -28.89 7.70
N LEU A 276 -7.29 -30.19 7.38
CA LEU A 276 -6.83 -30.66 6.07
C LEU A 276 -7.70 -30.18 4.90
N GLN A 277 -9.01 -30.04 5.11
CA GLN A 277 -9.94 -29.56 4.07
C GLN A 277 -9.62 -28.13 3.69
N GLN A 278 -9.45 -27.23 4.68
CA GLN A 278 -9.10 -25.82 4.48
C GLN A 278 -7.74 -25.69 3.76
N ILE A 279 -6.74 -26.48 4.17
CA ILE A 279 -5.40 -26.47 3.55
C ILE A 279 -5.49 -26.91 2.09
N ASN A 280 -6.21 -28.01 1.80
CA ASN A 280 -6.39 -28.53 0.45
C ASN A 280 -7.19 -27.56 -0.44
N GLU A 281 -8.19 -26.88 0.12
CA GLU A 281 -8.98 -25.89 -0.60
C GLU A 281 -8.09 -24.72 -1.06
N VAL A 282 -7.35 -24.09 -0.13
CA VAL A 282 -6.42 -22.99 -0.47
C VAL A 282 -5.36 -23.49 -1.47
N ARG A 283 -4.78 -24.67 -1.26
CA ARG A 283 -3.81 -25.24 -2.20
C ARG A 283 -4.39 -25.39 -3.61
N THR A 284 -5.62 -25.89 -3.70
CA THR A 284 -6.31 -26.05 -4.99
C THR A 284 -6.57 -24.69 -5.65
N ASN A 285 -6.98 -23.70 -4.86
CA ASN A 285 -7.27 -22.36 -5.36
C ASN A 285 -6.00 -21.67 -5.88
N VAL A 286 -4.89 -21.72 -5.14
CA VAL A 286 -3.65 -21.08 -5.59
C VAL A 286 -3.07 -21.76 -6.82
N LEU A 287 -3.12 -23.11 -6.93
CA LEU A 287 -2.66 -23.86 -8.10
C LEU A 287 -3.49 -23.60 -9.38
N LYS A 288 -4.70 -23.05 -9.25
CA LYS A 288 -5.51 -22.62 -10.41
C LYS A 288 -5.15 -21.21 -10.87
N LEU A 289 -4.52 -20.41 -10.02
CA LEU A 289 -4.20 -19.01 -10.28
C LEU A 289 -2.76 -18.80 -10.76
N ASN A 290 -1.85 -19.61 -10.20
CA ASN A 290 -0.40 -19.43 -10.41
C ASN A 290 0.31 -20.76 -10.62
#